data_f14ed43b29e9794e0e3b5c5e033e07e4
#
_entry.id   f14ed43b29e9794e0e3b5c5e033e07e4
#
_cell.length_a   1.000
_cell.length_b   1.000
_cell.length_c   1.000
_cell.angle_alpha   90.00
_cell.angle_beta   90.00
_cell.angle_gamma   90.00
#
_symmetry.space_group_name_H-M   'P 1'
#
loop_
_entity.id
_entity.type
_entity.pdbx_description
1 polymer ?
#
loop_
_entity_poly.entity_id
_entity_poly.type
_entity_poly.pdbx_seq_one_letter_code
_entity_poly.pdbx_strand_id
1 'polypeptide(L)'
;RLGFAADTTGITPTEIKVGNTAPYSGPASAYGTIARSQAAYFKMINDQGGVAGRKINFITYDDGYSPPKAVEQARKLVENDEVLLVFQPLGTSGNSAIQKYMNTKKVPQLFVASGATKWGDPKSFPWTMGFQPNYQSEGRIFAKYILEHNPKARIGVLYQNDDFGKDYLKGVQDGLGDKKSMIIAEESYELSEPTIDSHIV
;
A
#
# COMPACT_ATOMS: atom_id res chain seq x y z
N ARG A 1 -21.90 36.02 -0.24
CA ARG A 1 -20.95 34.89 -0.10
C ARG A 1 -21.78 33.66 0.28
N LEU A 2 -22.01 32.77 -0.66
CA LEU A 2 -22.53 31.43 -0.37
C LEU A 2 -21.34 30.70 0.28
N GLY A 3 -21.36 30.59 1.61
CA GLY A 3 -20.44 29.76 2.36
C GLY A 3 -20.82 28.31 2.11
N PHE A 4 -20.06 27.60 1.32
CA PHE A 4 -20.10 26.14 1.36
C PHE A 4 -19.65 25.75 2.76
N ALA A 5 -20.51 25.09 3.53
CA ALA A 5 -20.11 24.44 4.76
C ALA A 5 -18.98 23.46 4.38
N ALA A 6 -17.82 23.59 4.99
CA ALA A 6 -16.75 22.62 4.78
C ALA A 6 -17.25 21.26 5.24
N ASP A 7 -17.00 20.22 4.43
CA ASP A 7 -17.25 18.86 4.87
C ASP A 7 -16.34 18.58 6.08
N THR A 8 -16.95 18.29 7.22
CA THR A 8 -16.27 18.04 8.49
C THR A 8 -16.34 16.56 8.88
N THR A 9 -16.69 15.67 7.95
CA THR A 9 -16.71 14.23 8.20
C THR A 9 -15.38 13.78 8.80
N GLY A 10 -15.45 13.06 9.91
CA GLY A 10 -14.27 12.59 10.65
C GLY A 10 -13.56 13.65 11.49
N ILE A 11 -14.07 14.88 11.57
CA ILE A 11 -13.51 15.96 12.42
C ILE A 11 -14.60 16.51 13.37
N THR A 12 -14.25 16.54 14.65
CA THR A 12 -15.05 17.23 15.69
C THR A 12 -14.20 18.30 16.37
N PRO A 13 -14.77 19.12 17.27
CA PRO A 13 -13.96 20.04 18.08
C PRO A 13 -12.86 19.35 18.90
N THR A 14 -12.98 18.07 19.21
CA THR A 14 -12.06 17.34 20.12
C THR A 14 -11.37 16.14 19.48
N GLU A 15 -11.77 15.71 18.27
CA GLU A 15 -11.31 14.47 17.66
C GLU A 15 -11.09 14.60 16.16
N ILE A 16 -10.10 13.85 15.64
CA ILE A 16 -9.85 13.57 14.22
C ILE A 16 -9.85 12.06 14.04
N LYS A 17 -10.77 11.51 13.25
CA LYS A 17 -10.84 10.08 12.95
C LYS A 17 -9.98 9.74 11.75
N VAL A 18 -9.02 8.85 11.93
CA VAL A 18 -8.10 8.38 10.91
C VAL A 18 -8.23 6.87 10.78
N GLY A 19 -8.60 6.38 9.61
CA GLY A 19 -8.77 4.97 9.33
C GLY A 19 -7.48 4.30 8.84
N ASN A 20 -7.38 2.98 9.01
CA ASN A 20 -6.31 2.16 8.46
C ASN A 20 -6.78 0.72 8.26
N THR A 21 -6.21 0.02 7.28
CA THR A 21 -6.28 -1.44 7.17
C THR A 21 -4.88 -2.02 7.10
N ALA A 22 -4.64 -3.13 7.78
CA ALA A 22 -3.35 -3.80 7.81
C ALA A 22 -3.53 -5.29 8.10
N PRO A 23 -2.61 -6.16 7.64
CA PRO A 23 -2.65 -7.57 7.97
C PRO A 23 -2.15 -7.81 9.39
N TYR A 24 -3.04 -7.91 10.35
CA TYR A 24 -2.70 -8.30 11.72
C TYR A 24 -2.70 -9.82 11.91
N SER A 25 -3.34 -10.54 11.00
CA SER A 25 -3.42 -12.00 10.95
C SER A 25 -2.92 -12.55 9.60
N GLY A 26 -2.77 -13.87 9.52
CA GLY A 26 -2.36 -14.57 8.30
C GLY A 26 -0.86 -14.52 7.99
N PRO A 27 -0.44 -15.02 6.82
CA PRO A 27 0.97 -15.14 6.45
C PRO A 27 1.74 -13.81 6.41
N ALA A 28 1.04 -12.71 6.10
CA ALA A 28 1.63 -11.36 6.06
C ALA A 28 1.57 -10.61 7.40
N SER A 29 1.25 -11.28 8.51
CA SER A 29 1.00 -10.64 9.81
C SER A 29 2.18 -9.89 10.40
N ALA A 30 3.42 -10.19 9.98
CA ALA A 30 4.61 -9.42 10.36
C ALA A 30 4.48 -7.93 9.97
N TYR A 31 3.80 -7.61 8.87
CA TYR A 31 3.56 -6.24 8.44
C TYR A 31 2.58 -5.47 9.33
N GLY A 32 1.78 -6.15 10.14
CA GLY A 32 0.93 -5.50 11.15
C GLY A 32 1.72 -4.63 12.16
N THR A 33 3.02 -4.84 12.25
CA THR A 33 3.92 -3.99 13.05
C THR A 33 3.91 -2.53 12.58
N ILE A 34 3.74 -2.26 11.29
CA ILE A 34 3.67 -0.89 10.74
C ILE A 34 2.50 -0.14 11.37
N ALA A 35 1.29 -0.71 11.30
CA ALA A 35 0.11 -0.07 11.85
C ALA A 35 0.14 0.02 13.39
N ARG A 36 0.73 -0.97 14.06
CA ARG A 36 0.98 -0.89 15.52
C ARG A 36 1.91 0.26 15.89
N SER A 37 2.96 0.49 15.09
CA SER A 37 3.88 1.62 15.29
C SER A 37 3.19 2.97 15.06
N GLN A 38 2.32 3.06 14.05
CA GLN A 38 1.50 4.24 13.80
C GLN A 38 0.56 4.54 14.98
N ALA A 39 -0.11 3.52 15.51
CA ALA A 39 -0.98 3.65 16.67
C ALA A 39 -0.20 4.17 17.90
N ALA A 40 1.00 3.64 18.14
CA ALA A 40 1.87 4.10 19.23
C ALA A 40 2.32 5.55 19.02
N TYR A 41 2.65 5.94 17.79
CA TYR A 41 3.02 7.31 17.46
C TYR A 41 1.87 8.28 17.66
N PHE A 42 0.66 7.95 17.16
CA PHE A 42 -0.51 8.79 17.36
C PHE A 42 -0.92 8.89 18.84
N LYS A 43 -0.72 7.80 19.61
CA LYS A 43 -0.88 7.88 21.06
C LYS A 43 0.08 8.88 21.68
N MET A 44 1.35 8.86 21.31
CA MET A 44 2.35 9.83 21.80
C MET A 44 1.93 11.26 21.45
N ILE A 45 1.48 11.53 20.21
CA ILE A 45 0.98 12.85 19.81
C ILE A 45 -0.23 13.26 20.66
N ASN A 46 -1.13 12.33 20.93
CA ASN A 46 -2.31 12.56 21.77
C ASN A 46 -1.93 12.90 23.21
N ASP A 47 -0.94 12.23 23.77
CA ASP A 47 -0.43 12.50 25.13
C ASP A 47 0.19 13.93 25.23
N GLN A 48 0.72 14.44 24.13
CA GLN A 48 1.27 15.80 24.00
C GLN A 48 0.21 16.88 23.68
N GLY A 49 -1.07 16.53 23.68
CA GLY A 49 -2.17 17.49 23.44
C GLY A 49 -2.88 17.32 22.11
N GLY A 50 -2.43 16.41 21.25
CA GLY A 50 -3.03 16.15 19.95
C GLY A 50 -2.67 17.20 18.88
N VAL A 51 -3.53 17.34 17.89
CA VAL A 51 -3.36 18.29 16.78
C VAL A 51 -4.35 19.42 16.92
N ALA A 52 -3.87 20.62 17.19
CA ALA A 52 -4.70 21.80 17.46
C ALA A 52 -5.80 21.53 18.52
N GLY A 53 -5.42 20.84 19.61
CA GLY A 53 -6.31 20.47 20.70
C GLY A 53 -7.22 19.27 20.44
N ARG A 54 -7.14 18.64 19.25
CA ARG A 54 -7.92 17.44 18.91
C ARG A 54 -7.10 16.19 19.08
N LYS A 55 -7.69 15.14 19.61
CA LYS A 55 -7.09 13.81 19.66
C LYS A 55 -7.24 13.10 18.32
N ILE A 56 -6.21 12.38 17.89
CA ILE A 56 -6.27 11.48 16.75
C ILE A 56 -6.90 10.17 17.23
N ASN A 57 -8.07 9.82 16.70
CA ASN A 57 -8.69 8.52 16.88
C ASN A 57 -8.27 7.65 15.70
N PHE A 58 -7.27 6.80 15.91
CA PHE A 58 -6.75 5.90 14.88
C PHE A 58 -7.51 4.57 14.92
N ILE A 59 -8.37 4.37 13.93
CA ILE A 59 -9.24 3.19 13.79
C ILE A 59 -8.60 2.26 12.77
N THR A 60 -8.11 1.11 13.20
CA THR A 60 -7.41 0.16 12.33
C THR A 60 -8.08 -1.21 12.37
N TYR A 61 -8.21 -1.85 11.20
CA TYR A 61 -8.85 -3.15 11.03
C TYR A 61 -7.92 -4.17 10.36
N ASP A 62 -8.07 -5.43 10.76
CA ASP A 62 -7.37 -6.56 10.16
C ASP A 62 -8.00 -6.93 8.81
N ASP A 63 -7.21 -6.87 7.76
CA ASP A 63 -7.60 -7.34 6.42
C ASP A 63 -6.97 -8.70 6.05
N GLY A 64 -6.08 -9.23 6.90
CA GLY A 64 -5.38 -10.50 6.67
C GLY A 64 -4.63 -10.56 5.33
N TYR A 65 -4.31 -9.40 4.73
CA TYR A 65 -3.74 -9.26 3.38
C TYR A 65 -4.68 -9.81 2.29
N SER A 66 -5.99 -9.79 2.53
CA SER A 66 -7.03 -10.30 1.62
C SER A 66 -7.76 -9.13 0.95
N PRO A 67 -7.74 -8.99 -0.39
CA PRO A 67 -8.43 -7.92 -1.07
C PRO A 67 -9.93 -7.83 -0.76
N PRO A 68 -10.70 -8.93 -0.68
CA PRO A 68 -12.09 -8.88 -0.26
C PRO A 68 -12.30 -8.31 1.15
N LYS A 69 -11.45 -8.71 2.10
CA LYS A 69 -11.49 -8.16 3.47
C LYS A 69 -11.09 -6.70 3.50
N ALA A 70 -10.07 -6.30 2.72
CA ALA A 70 -9.69 -4.89 2.60
C ALA A 70 -10.88 -4.02 2.13
N VAL A 71 -11.68 -4.51 1.16
CA VAL A 71 -12.90 -3.82 0.70
C VAL A 71 -13.95 -3.73 1.83
N GLU A 72 -14.17 -4.82 2.56
CA GLU A 72 -15.10 -4.84 3.71
C GLU A 72 -14.69 -3.81 4.77
N GLN A 73 -13.42 -3.83 5.18
CA GLN A 73 -12.91 -2.94 6.22
C GLN A 73 -12.88 -1.47 5.76
N ALA A 74 -12.54 -1.20 4.50
CA ALA A 74 -12.59 0.15 3.96
C ALA A 74 -14.01 0.71 3.94
N ARG A 75 -15.01 -0.10 3.59
CA ARG A 75 -16.42 0.30 3.67
C ARG A 75 -16.83 0.62 5.10
N LYS A 76 -16.43 -0.22 6.06
CA LYS A 76 -16.71 0.01 7.47
C LYS A 76 -16.11 1.34 7.96
N LEU A 77 -14.84 1.59 7.63
CA LEU A 77 -14.17 2.86 7.97
C LEU A 77 -14.90 4.09 7.39
N VAL A 78 -15.37 3.99 6.14
CA VAL A 78 -16.00 5.12 5.45
C VAL A 78 -17.45 5.28 5.82
N GLU A 79 -18.23 4.20 5.86
CA GLU A 79 -19.70 4.27 5.96
C GLU A 79 -20.20 4.19 7.41
N ASN A 80 -19.46 3.54 8.31
CA ASN A 80 -19.89 3.36 9.71
C ASN A 80 -19.07 4.25 10.66
N ASP A 81 -17.72 4.25 10.50
CA ASP A 81 -16.86 5.02 11.38
C ASP A 81 -16.73 6.48 10.93
N GLU A 82 -17.08 6.77 9.66
CA GLU A 82 -17.04 8.11 9.06
C GLU A 82 -15.66 8.78 9.25
N VAL A 83 -14.59 8.07 8.83
CA VAL A 83 -13.22 8.59 8.96
C VAL A 83 -12.97 9.75 8.00
N LEU A 84 -12.13 10.71 8.43
CA LEU A 84 -11.67 11.81 7.58
C LEU A 84 -10.87 11.30 6.38
N LEU A 85 -10.03 10.31 6.61
CA LEU A 85 -9.15 9.71 5.61
C LEU A 85 -8.73 8.30 6.04
N VAL A 86 -8.23 7.52 5.07
CA VAL A 86 -7.53 6.27 5.35
C VAL A 86 -6.03 6.50 5.18
N PHE A 87 -5.27 6.27 6.24
CA PHE A 87 -3.85 6.55 6.36
C PHE A 87 -3.02 5.27 6.25
N GLN A 88 -2.12 5.23 5.30
CA GLN A 88 -1.18 4.12 5.07
C GLN A 88 -1.83 2.73 5.10
N PRO A 89 -2.94 2.49 4.39
CA PRO A 89 -3.43 1.13 4.25
C PRO A 89 -2.37 0.29 3.55
N LEU A 90 -2.14 -0.95 4.05
CA LEU A 90 -1.01 -1.77 3.63
C LEU A 90 -1.37 -2.75 2.52
N GLY A 91 -0.47 -2.89 1.56
CA GLY A 91 -0.50 -3.93 0.53
C GLY A 91 -1.02 -3.45 -0.82
N THR A 92 -0.43 -3.98 -1.89
CA THR A 92 -0.78 -3.55 -3.27
C THR A 92 -2.15 -4.04 -3.69
N SER A 93 -2.44 -5.33 -3.51
CA SER A 93 -3.69 -5.95 -3.95
C SER A 93 -4.91 -5.39 -3.19
N GLY A 94 -4.82 -5.24 -1.87
CA GLY A 94 -5.88 -4.67 -1.05
C GLY A 94 -6.17 -3.21 -1.43
N ASN A 95 -5.12 -2.40 -1.56
CA ASN A 95 -5.26 -1.00 -1.96
C ASN A 95 -5.80 -0.83 -3.38
N SER A 96 -5.42 -1.69 -4.32
CA SER A 96 -5.99 -1.71 -5.66
C SER A 96 -7.49 -1.99 -5.64
N ALA A 97 -7.92 -2.91 -4.78
CA ALA A 97 -9.34 -3.27 -4.66
C ALA A 97 -10.21 -2.12 -4.11
N ILE A 98 -9.67 -1.28 -3.21
CA ILE A 98 -10.41 -0.17 -2.60
C ILE A 98 -10.27 1.17 -3.35
N GLN A 99 -9.27 1.33 -4.23
CA GLN A 99 -8.90 2.61 -4.84
C GLN A 99 -10.08 3.31 -5.52
N LYS A 100 -10.80 2.59 -6.38
CA LYS A 100 -11.96 3.16 -7.09
C LYS A 100 -13.07 3.57 -6.13
N TYR A 101 -13.34 2.76 -5.11
CA TYR A 101 -14.34 3.05 -4.09
C TYR A 101 -13.98 4.33 -3.31
N MET A 102 -12.74 4.43 -2.81
CA MET A 102 -12.26 5.60 -2.06
C MET A 102 -12.36 6.88 -2.90
N ASN A 103 -11.98 6.82 -4.17
CA ASN A 103 -12.08 7.95 -5.10
C ASN A 103 -13.54 8.32 -5.40
N THR A 104 -14.44 7.34 -5.55
CA THR A 104 -15.89 7.59 -5.74
C THR A 104 -16.50 8.26 -4.52
N LYS A 105 -16.12 7.83 -3.31
CA LYS A 105 -16.59 8.41 -2.04
C LYS A 105 -15.89 9.74 -1.70
N LYS A 106 -14.84 10.11 -2.44
CA LYS A 106 -13.98 11.29 -2.16
C LYS A 106 -13.37 11.28 -0.76
N VAL A 107 -13.05 10.08 -0.26
CA VAL A 107 -12.33 9.90 0.99
C VAL A 107 -10.85 9.67 0.67
N PRO A 108 -9.93 10.50 1.21
CA PRO A 108 -8.52 10.38 0.90
C PRO A 108 -7.94 9.02 1.33
N GLN A 109 -7.24 8.36 0.42
CA GLN A 109 -6.43 7.15 0.62
C GLN A 109 -4.97 7.59 0.57
N LEU A 110 -4.42 8.00 1.73
CA LEU A 110 -3.16 8.70 1.78
C LEU A 110 -1.99 7.83 2.20
N PHE A 111 -0.85 8.10 1.55
CA PHE A 111 0.44 7.48 1.87
C PHE A 111 0.38 5.96 1.82
N VAL A 112 -0.30 5.43 0.79
CA VAL A 112 -0.47 3.98 0.60
C VAL A 112 0.84 3.25 0.88
N ALA A 113 0.81 2.27 1.79
CA ALA A 113 1.98 1.46 2.15
C ALA A 113 2.22 0.37 1.10
N SER A 114 2.59 0.82 -0.08
CA SER A 114 2.92 0.03 -1.28
C SER A 114 3.65 0.93 -2.27
N GLY A 115 4.67 0.38 -2.92
CA GLY A 115 5.43 1.06 -3.96
C GLY A 115 4.89 0.84 -5.38
N ALA A 116 3.67 0.35 -5.57
CA ALA A 116 3.13 0.17 -6.91
C ALA A 116 3.04 1.50 -7.66
N THR A 117 3.47 1.50 -8.91
CA THR A 117 3.58 2.71 -9.74
C THR A 117 2.24 3.42 -9.95
N LYS A 118 1.15 2.68 -9.90
CA LYS A 118 -0.21 3.19 -10.08
C LYS A 118 -0.66 4.24 -9.06
N TRP A 119 -0.02 4.35 -7.90
CA TRP A 119 -0.35 5.38 -6.90
C TRP A 119 0.07 6.79 -7.33
N GLY A 120 0.83 6.92 -8.41
CA GLY A 120 1.27 8.18 -9.00
C GLY A 120 0.37 8.70 -10.12
N ASP A 121 -0.92 8.34 -10.17
CA ASP A 121 -1.89 8.81 -11.16
C ASP A 121 -2.96 9.76 -10.55
N PRO A 122 -2.61 11.01 -10.26
CA PRO A 122 -3.57 11.95 -9.68
C PRO A 122 -4.67 12.40 -10.67
N LYS A 123 -4.52 12.13 -11.97
CA LYS A 123 -5.55 12.46 -12.95
C LYS A 123 -6.74 11.51 -12.86
N SER A 124 -6.47 10.21 -12.79
CA SER A 124 -7.52 9.20 -12.69
C SER A 124 -8.00 8.99 -11.24
N PHE A 125 -7.09 9.15 -10.27
CA PHE A 125 -7.34 8.87 -8.86
C PHE A 125 -6.88 10.00 -7.93
N PRO A 126 -7.54 11.18 -7.98
CA PRO A 126 -7.10 12.36 -7.23
C PRO A 126 -7.20 12.23 -5.70
N TRP A 127 -7.87 11.20 -5.19
CA TRP A 127 -8.00 10.90 -3.77
C TRP A 127 -7.07 9.80 -3.27
N THR A 128 -6.15 9.33 -4.14
CA THR A 128 -5.14 8.33 -3.78
C THR A 128 -3.74 8.92 -3.88
N MET A 129 -2.90 8.68 -2.88
CA MET A 129 -1.51 9.13 -2.85
C MET A 129 -0.61 8.03 -2.29
N GLY A 130 0.44 7.69 -3.03
CA GLY A 130 1.53 6.83 -2.55
C GLY A 130 2.50 7.58 -1.65
N PHE A 131 3.43 6.86 -1.04
CA PHE A 131 4.48 7.41 -0.18
C PHE A 131 5.86 6.84 -0.48
N GLN A 132 5.94 5.55 -0.75
CA GLN A 132 7.21 4.83 -0.96
C GLN A 132 7.78 5.09 -2.36
N PRO A 133 9.10 4.93 -2.56
CA PRO A 133 9.66 4.78 -3.90
C PRO A 133 8.92 3.70 -4.69
N ASN A 134 8.74 3.89 -5.99
CA ASN A 134 7.99 2.91 -6.75
C ASN A 134 8.84 1.67 -7.10
N TYR A 135 8.18 0.52 -7.15
CA TYR A 135 8.82 -0.78 -7.38
C TYR A 135 9.56 -0.90 -8.71
N GLN A 136 9.10 -0.21 -9.77
CA GLN A 136 9.83 -0.20 -11.03
C GLN A 136 11.18 0.52 -10.89
N SER A 137 11.25 1.59 -10.09
CA SER A 137 12.51 2.28 -9.81
C SER A 137 13.46 1.40 -9.01
N GLU A 138 12.95 0.68 -8.01
CA GLU A 138 13.75 -0.29 -7.25
C GLU A 138 14.25 -1.43 -8.15
N GLY A 139 13.38 -1.98 -9.00
CA GLY A 139 13.78 -2.99 -9.98
C GLY A 139 14.90 -2.51 -10.92
N ARG A 140 14.85 -1.26 -11.39
CA ARG A 140 15.93 -0.66 -12.18
C ARG A 140 17.23 -0.54 -11.38
N ILE A 141 17.16 -0.21 -10.10
CA ILE A 141 18.34 -0.15 -9.22
C ILE A 141 18.96 -1.54 -9.07
N PHE A 142 18.13 -2.58 -8.85
CA PHE A 142 18.63 -3.96 -8.78
C PHE A 142 19.31 -4.39 -10.07
N ALA A 143 18.70 -4.11 -11.22
CA ALA A 143 19.30 -4.40 -12.51
C ALA A 143 20.65 -3.69 -12.70
N LYS A 144 20.73 -2.41 -12.37
CA LYS A 144 21.98 -1.65 -12.43
C LYS A 144 23.04 -2.27 -11.54
N TYR A 145 22.73 -2.60 -10.30
CA TYR A 145 23.65 -3.26 -9.38
C TYR A 145 24.18 -4.58 -9.95
N ILE A 146 23.29 -5.42 -10.51
CA ILE A 146 23.67 -6.69 -11.12
C ILE A 146 24.63 -6.46 -12.30
N LEU A 147 24.33 -5.50 -13.18
CA LEU A 147 25.17 -5.19 -14.34
C LEU A 147 26.56 -4.69 -13.97
N GLU A 148 26.67 -3.95 -12.88
CA GLU A 148 27.95 -3.43 -12.37
C GLU A 148 28.79 -4.51 -11.69
N HIS A 149 28.17 -5.42 -10.93
CA HIS A 149 28.90 -6.37 -10.08
C HIS A 149 28.98 -7.78 -10.68
N ASN A 150 27.99 -8.19 -11.49
CA ASN A 150 27.96 -9.50 -12.15
C ASN A 150 27.33 -9.43 -13.54
N PRO A 151 28.00 -8.83 -14.54
CA PRO A 151 27.44 -8.60 -15.87
C PRO A 151 27.16 -9.86 -16.69
N LYS A 152 27.53 -11.05 -16.17
CA LYS A 152 27.25 -12.36 -16.78
C LYS A 152 26.26 -13.18 -15.93
N ALA A 153 25.59 -12.57 -14.98
CA ALA A 153 24.61 -13.28 -14.14
C ALA A 153 23.52 -13.94 -14.98
N ARG A 154 23.08 -15.09 -14.53
CA ARG A 154 21.83 -15.73 -14.95
C ARG A 154 20.81 -15.42 -13.88
N ILE A 155 19.70 -14.77 -14.24
CA ILE A 155 18.72 -14.22 -13.31
C ILE A 155 17.45 -15.06 -13.39
N GLY A 156 17.01 -15.65 -12.28
CA GLY A 156 15.65 -16.13 -12.09
C GLY A 156 14.84 -15.07 -11.34
N VAL A 157 13.63 -14.81 -11.78
CA VAL A 157 12.72 -13.89 -11.09
C VAL A 157 11.49 -14.68 -10.62
N LEU A 158 11.33 -14.80 -9.31
CA LEU A 158 10.12 -15.30 -8.68
C LEU A 158 9.35 -14.10 -8.12
N TYR A 159 8.09 -13.93 -8.53
CA TYR A 159 7.32 -12.74 -8.18
C TYR A 159 5.86 -13.06 -7.82
N GLN A 160 5.27 -12.25 -6.95
CA GLN A 160 3.84 -12.33 -6.64
C GLN A 160 3.00 -11.95 -7.88
N ASN A 161 1.98 -12.72 -8.21
CA ASN A 161 1.15 -12.50 -9.40
C ASN A 161 0.12 -11.38 -9.20
N ASP A 162 0.60 -10.18 -8.89
CA ASP A 162 -0.19 -8.95 -8.82
C ASP A 162 0.65 -7.74 -9.29
N ASP A 163 0.10 -6.53 -9.13
CA ASP A 163 0.80 -5.30 -9.51
C ASP A 163 2.12 -5.09 -8.75
N PHE A 164 2.27 -5.65 -7.54
CA PHE A 164 3.52 -5.60 -6.77
C PHE A 164 4.65 -6.34 -7.50
N GLY A 165 4.46 -7.62 -7.76
CA GLY A 165 5.49 -8.43 -8.41
C GLY A 165 5.73 -8.03 -9.86
N LYS A 166 4.65 -7.70 -10.60
CA LYS A 166 4.75 -7.26 -12.00
C LYS A 166 5.50 -5.94 -12.15
N ASP A 167 5.35 -5.01 -11.22
CA ASP A 167 6.10 -3.76 -11.22
C ASP A 167 7.60 -4.00 -11.00
N TYR A 168 7.98 -4.91 -10.08
CA TYR A 168 9.39 -5.28 -9.89
C TYR A 168 9.97 -5.95 -11.13
N LEU A 169 9.28 -6.96 -11.68
CA LEU A 169 9.71 -7.63 -12.91
C LEU A 169 9.93 -6.63 -14.04
N LYS A 170 8.95 -5.73 -14.27
CA LYS A 170 9.06 -4.67 -15.26
C LYS A 170 10.28 -3.77 -14.99
N GLY A 171 10.48 -3.36 -13.76
CA GLY A 171 11.62 -2.52 -13.37
C GLY A 171 12.97 -3.19 -13.66
N VAL A 172 13.09 -4.48 -13.35
CA VAL A 172 14.29 -5.26 -13.66
C VAL A 172 14.52 -5.37 -15.17
N GLN A 173 13.47 -5.71 -15.92
CA GLN A 173 13.53 -5.79 -17.39
C GLN A 173 13.93 -4.46 -18.02
N ASP A 174 13.35 -3.34 -17.57
CA ASP A 174 13.67 -2.00 -18.05
C ASP A 174 15.13 -1.61 -17.72
N GLY A 175 15.59 -1.96 -16.52
CA GLY A 175 16.96 -1.67 -16.07
C GLY A 175 18.03 -2.51 -16.79
N LEU A 176 17.72 -3.74 -17.18
CA LEU A 176 18.62 -4.59 -17.98
C LEU A 176 18.70 -4.14 -19.46
N GLY A 177 17.67 -3.47 -19.98
CA GLY A 177 17.65 -2.99 -21.35
C GLY A 177 17.90 -4.10 -22.37
N ASP A 178 18.93 -3.94 -23.21
CA ASP A 178 19.29 -4.94 -24.23
C ASP A 178 19.79 -6.27 -23.64
N LYS A 179 20.10 -6.30 -22.35
CA LYS A 179 20.54 -7.52 -21.62
C LYS A 179 19.41 -8.28 -20.95
N LYS A 180 18.16 -8.06 -21.34
CA LYS A 180 17.00 -8.80 -20.80
C LYS A 180 17.15 -10.32 -20.90
N SER A 181 17.91 -10.83 -21.86
CA SER A 181 18.24 -12.26 -21.99
C SER A 181 19.02 -12.85 -20.81
N MET A 182 19.51 -12.01 -19.88
CA MET A 182 20.04 -12.47 -18.60
C MET A 182 18.96 -13.08 -17.71
N ILE A 183 17.69 -12.70 -17.90
CA ILE A 183 16.55 -13.34 -17.22
C ILE A 183 16.29 -14.65 -17.94
N ILE A 184 16.58 -15.76 -17.26
CA ILE A 184 16.47 -17.13 -17.79
C ILE A 184 15.22 -17.86 -17.31
N ALA A 185 14.56 -17.36 -16.28
CA ALA A 185 13.31 -17.88 -15.73
C ALA A 185 12.49 -16.74 -15.12
N GLU A 186 11.18 -16.75 -15.36
CA GLU A 186 10.20 -15.85 -14.78
C GLU A 186 9.04 -16.72 -14.26
N GLU A 187 8.93 -16.82 -12.94
CA GLU A 187 7.89 -17.61 -12.28
C GLU A 187 7.06 -16.72 -11.36
N SER A 188 5.75 -16.95 -11.38
CA SER A 188 4.85 -16.22 -10.49
C SER A 188 4.16 -17.15 -9.50
N TYR A 189 3.90 -16.63 -8.29
CA TYR A 189 3.13 -17.35 -7.28
C TYR A 189 1.88 -16.56 -6.89
N GLU A 190 0.85 -17.29 -6.44
CA GLU A 190 -0.36 -16.70 -5.88
C GLU A 190 -0.28 -16.61 -4.35
N LEU A 191 -0.90 -15.58 -3.76
CA LEU A 191 -0.96 -15.44 -2.29
C LEU A 191 -1.65 -16.61 -1.57
N SER A 192 -2.48 -17.35 -2.29
CA SER A 192 -3.19 -18.51 -1.77
C SER A 192 -2.40 -19.83 -1.82
N GLU A 193 -1.24 -19.84 -2.47
CA GLU A 193 -0.41 -21.04 -2.56
C GLU A 193 0.25 -21.35 -1.22
N PRO A 194 0.17 -22.61 -0.76
CA PRO A 194 0.72 -23.00 0.54
C PRO A 194 2.26 -23.06 0.54
N THR A 195 2.87 -23.32 -0.62
CA THR A 195 4.33 -23.37 -0.82
C THR A 195 4.69 -22.87 -2.20
N ILE A 196 5.96 -22.50 -2.39
CA ILE A 196 6.53 -22.09 -3.68
C ILE A 196 7.48 -23.13 -4.27
N ASP A 197 7.53 -24.33 -3.71
CA ASP A 197 8.49 -25.37 -4.09
C ASP A 197 8.39 -25.75 -5.57
N SER A 198 7.17 -25.79 -6.12
CA SER A 198 6.89 -26.11 -7.53
C SER A 198 7.43 -25.06 -8.51
N HIS A 199 7.76 -23.85 -8.04
CA HIS A 199 8.28 -22.76 -8.88
C HIS A 199 9.82 -22.71 -8.89
N ILE A 200 10.48 -23.53 -8.08
CA ILE A 200 11.96 -23.47 -7.87
C ILE A 200 12.67 -24.68 -8.49
N VAL A 201 11.95 -25.61 -9.06
CA VAL A 201 12.48 -26.90 -9.61
C VAL A 201 13.09 -26.71 -10.99
#